data_ea72a352f45ce255d9bb9097dee0f615
#
_entry.id   ea72a352f45ce255d9bb9097dee0f615
#
_cell.length_a   1.000
_cell.length_b   1.000
_cell.length_c   1.000
_cell.angle_alpha   90.00
_cell.angle_beta   90.00
_cell.angle_gamma   90.00
#
_symmetry.space_group_name_H-M   'P 1'
#
loop_
_entity.id
_entity.type
_entity.pdbx_description
1 polymer ?
#
loop_
_entity_poly.entity_id
_entity_poly.type
_entity_poly.pdbx_seq_one_letter_code
_entity_poly.pdbx_strand_id
1 'polypeptide(L)'
;MKKIITAFLASMLLLGSIGGAAMAEGMTSGTYEAAAQGFHGDVKLSVTVDAEKITAIDILEHSETEGIGAAALPKLVEAVLANQTIGVDSVAGATVTSEAFKAAMTDALTQAGADMDKMTAAVEASTLEDVQMDADVVVVGAGAAGLSAALKTAQNGHSVILLEKMGVIGGASAMAGSGTMATGSKWQKE
;
A
#
# COMPACT_ATOMS: atom_id res chain seq x y z
N MET A 1 50.80 13.43 54.62
CA MET A 1 50.80 13.22 53.16
C MET A 1 49.42 13.54 52.63
N LYS A 2 49.30 14.72 52.08
CA LYS A 2 48.02 15.30 51.64
C LYS A 2 47.72 14.88 50.18
N LYS A 3 46.59 14.31 49.89
CA LYS A 3 46.11 14.13 48.54
C LYS A 3 45.04 15.17 48.26
N ILE A 4 45.32 16.05 47.35
CA ILE A 4 44.46 17.12 46.87
C ILE A 4 43.59 16.50 45.78
N ILE A 5 42.26 16.53 45.94
CA ILE A 5 41.30 16.19 44.93
C ILE A 5 40.88 17.51 44.28
N THR A 6 41.29 17.72 43.05
CA THR A 6 40.88 18.87 42.24
C THR A 6 39.59 18.56 41.54
N ALA A 7 38.51 19.18 42.00
CA ALA A 7 37.23 19.15 41.30
C ALA A 7 37.26 20.19 40.17
N PHE A 8 37.14 19.73 38.94
CA PHE A 8 36.97 20.60 37.76
C PHE A 8 35.48 20.91 37.57
N LEU A 9 35.08 22.08 38.00
CA LEU A 9 33.80 22.67 37.68
C LEU A 9 33.95 23.42 36.36
N ALA A 10 33.62 22.80 35.24
CA ALA A 10 33.48 23.47 33.97
C ALA A 10 32.08 24.05 33.86
N SER A 11 31.93 25.29 34.31
CA SER A 11 30.76 26.11 34.02
C SER A 11 30.86 26.61 32.58
N MET A 12 30.16 25.96 31.68
CA MET A 12 30.00 26.41 30.30
C MET A 12 28.68 27.15 30.16
N LEU A 13 28.73 28.44 30.34
CA LEU A 13 27.64 29.35 30.01
C LEU A 13 27.59 29.50 28.49
N LEU A 14 26.77 28.71 27.81
CA LEU A 14 26.42 28.97 26.41
C LEU A 14 25.24 29.92 26.39
N LEU A 15 25.48 31.20 26.20
CA LEU A 15 24.50 32.09 25.59
C LEU A 15 24.38 31.69 24.14
N GLY A 16 23.49 30.74 23.86
CA GLY A 16 23.06 30.42 22.50
C GLY A 16 22.08 31.46 22.06
N SER A 17 22.45 32.20 21.04
CA SER A 17 21.61 33.06 20.23
C SER A 17 20.31 32.30 19.87
N ILE A 18 19.17 32.92 20.19
CA ILE A 18 17.89 32.58 19.58
C ILE A 18 17.98 33.06 18.13
N GLY A 19 18.71 32.34 17.31
CA GLY A 19 18.58 32.39 15.88
C GLY A 19 17.26 31.69 15.55
N GLY A 20 16.31 32.43 14.98
CA GLY A 20 15.11 31.82 14.42
C GLY A 20 15.55 30.71 13.48
N ALA A 21 15.23 29.48 13.83
CA ALA A 21 15.30 28.41 12.88
C ALA A 21 14.33 28.80 11.78
N ALA A 22 14.86 29.23 10.64
CA ALA A 22 14.11 29.21 9.41
C ALA A 22 13.62 27.77 9.30
N MET A 23 12.31 27.56 9.32
CA MET A 23 11.71 26.26 9.03
C MET A 23 12.27 25.86 7.67
N ALA A 24 13.10 24.85 7.67
CA ALA A 24 13.57 24.29 6.40
C ALA A 24 12.32 23.84 5.67
N GLU A 25 12.04 24.39 4.50
CA GLU A 25 10.96 23.96 3.62
C GLU A 25 11.35 22.61 3.00
N GLY A 26 11.39 21.55 3.80
CA GLY A 26 11.78 20.23 3.31
C GLY A 26 11.82 19.20 4.43
N MET A 27 11.80 17.94 4.03
CA MET A 27 11.92 16.80 4.94
C MET A 27 13.34 16.70 5.51
N THR A 28 13.47 16.20 6.72
CA THR A 28 14.75 15.78 7.25
C THR A 28 15.17 14.47 6.58
N SER A 29 16.30 14.51 5.85
CA SER A 29 16.81 13.32 5.15
C SER A 29 17.11 12.19 6.15
N GLY A 30 16.64 10.99 5.84
CA GLY A 30 16.80 9.81 6.70
C GLY A 30 15.89 8.67 6.32
N THR A 31 15.93 7.59 7.11
CA THR A 31 15.03 6.46 7.00
C THR A 31 14.17 6.38 8.25
N TYR A 32 12.88 6.30 8.08
CA TYR A 32 11.87 6.33 9.14
C TYR A 32 11.03 5.07 9.08
N GLU A 33 10.89 4.37 10.20
CA GLU A 33 10.06 3.18 10.31
C GLU A 33 8.73 3.53 10.94
N ALA A 34 7.67 2.91 10.44
CA ALA A 34 6.34 2.99 11.01
C ALA A 34 5.55 1.72 10.74
N ALA A 35 4.48 1.53 11.49
CA ALA A 35 3.58 0.40 11.34
C ALA A 35 2.14 0.83 11.60
N ALA A 36 1.20 0.20 10.91
CA ALA A 36 -0.22 0.39 11.16
C ALA A 36 -0.99 -0.91 10.99
N GLN A 37 -2.11 -1.03 11.70
CA GLN A 37 -2.94 -2.22 11.71
C GLN A 37 -3.56 -2.47 10.36
N GLY A 38 -3.21 -3.58 9.73
CA GLY A 38 -3.80 -4.10 8.51
C GLY A 38 -4.93 -5.10 8.77
N PHE A 39 -5.21 -5.97 7.78
CA PHE A 39 -6.33 -6.92 7.87
C PHE A 39 -6.03 -8.10 8.80
N HIS A 40 -4.86 -8.71 8.73
CA HIS A 40 -4.47 -9.83 9.57
C HIS A 40 -3.36 -9.51 10.59
N GLY A 41 -2.82 -8.31 10.56
CA GLY A 41 -1.74 -7.87 11.44
C GLY A 41 -1.19 -6.52 11.00
N ASP A 42 -0.11 -6.09 11.64
CA ASP A 42 0.50 -4.82 11.29
C ASP A 42 1.20 -4.89 9.93
N VAL A 43 1.06 -3.82 9.16
CA VAL A 43 1.89 -3.53 8.00
C VAL A 43 3.00 -2.60 8.48
N LYS A 44 4.22 -3.13 8.55
CA LYS A 44 5.41 -2.38 8.93
C LYS A 44 6.23 -2.03 7.69
N LEU A 45 6.64 -0.78 7.60
CA LEU A 45 7.44 -0.28 6.49
C LEU A 45 8.54 0.67 6.95
N SER A 46 9.54 0.88 6.09
CA SER A 46 10.51 1.95 6.22
C SER A 46 10.43 2.87 5.01
N VAL A 47 10.54 4.16 5.27
CA VAL A 47 10.53 5.21 4.25
C VAL A 47 11.84 5.96 4.30
N THR A 48 12.57 5.98 3.20
CA THR A 48 13.76 6.79 3.05
C THR A 48 13.43 8.05 2.27
N VAL A 49 13.77 9.19 2.84
CA VAL A 49 13.54 10.50 2.22
C VAL A 49 14.83 11.29 2.12
N ASP A 50 14.92 12.14 1.12
CA ASP A 50 15.83 13.28 1.09
C ASP A 50 15.05 14.56 1.43
N ALA A 51 15.69 15.73 1.31
CA ALA A 51 15.05 17.01 1.65
C ALA A 51 13.82 17.34 0.77
N GLU A 52 13.68 16.73 -0.39
CA GLU A 52 12.69 17.10 -1.39
C GLU A 52 11.68 16.00 -1.71
N LYS A 53 12.07 14.72 -1.56
CA LYS A 53 11.28 13.58 -2.08
C LYS A 53 11.45 12.29 -1.28
N ILE A 54 10.52 11.38 -1.48
CA ILE A 54 10.60 9.99 -1.05
C ILE A 54 11.50 9.25 -2.04
N THR A 55 12.59 8.64 -1.54
CA THR A 55 13.59 7.97 -2.38
C THR A 55 13.43 6.46 -2.38
N ALA A 56 12.95 5.87 -1.28
CA ALA A 56 12.64 4.44 -1.20
C ALA A 56 11.54 4.16 -0.17
N ILE A 57 10.84 3.07 -0.38
CA ILE A 57 9.85 2.50 0.56
C ILE A 57 10.07 1.00 0.56
N ASP A 58 10.36 0.43 1.72
CA ASP A 58 10.55 -1.01 1.91
C ASP A 58 9.48 -1.55 2.85
N ILE A 59 8.80 -2.61 2.46
CA ILE A 59 7.87 -3.33 3.33
C ILE A 59 8.69 -4.29 4.18
N LEU A 60 8.73 -4.05 5.49
CA LEU A 60 9.55 -4.82 6.43
C LEU A 60 8.84 -6.07 6.93
N GLU A 61 7.53 -5.92 7.25
CA GLU A 61 6.71 -7.01 7.80
C GLU A 61 5.24 -6.80 7.46
N HIS A 62 4.55 -7.88 7.17
CA HIS A 62 3.09 -7.92 7.06
C HIS A 62 2.57 -9.34 7.23
N SER A 63 1.29 -9.48 7.61
CA SER A 63 0.56 -10.76 7.66
C SER A 63 -0.64 -10.77 6.73
N GLU A 64 -0.61 -9.93 5.69
CA GLU A 64 -1.72 -9.74 4.77
C GLU A 64 -1.98 -10.97 3.90
N THR A 65 -3.24 -11.15 3.47
CA THR A 65 -3.66 -12.27 2.61
C THR A 65 -2.89 -12.29 1.31
N GLU A 66 -2.25 -13.43 1.00
CA GLU A 66 -1.59 -13.64 -0.29
C GLU A 66 -2.56 -13.42 -1.45
N GLY A 67 -2.08 -12.81 -2.54
CA GLY A 67 -2.90 -12.52 -3.73
C GLY A 67 -3.88 -11.35 -3.59
N ILE A 68 -4.09 -10.82 -2.36
CA ILE A 68 -4.97 -9.67 -2.11
C ILE A 68 -4.15 -8.54 -1.46
N GLY A 69 -4.05 -8.52 -0.14
CA GLY A 69 -3.33 -7.48 0.58
C GLY A 69 -1.83 -7.51 0.29
N ALA A 70 -1.21 -8.69 0.33
CA ALA A 70 0.20 -8.84 0.00
C ALA A 70 0.52 -8.40 -1.45
N ALA A 71 -0.38 -8.66 -2.40
CA ALA A 71 -0.22 -8.22 -3.79
C ALA A 71 -0.54 -6.73 -4.00
N ALA A 72 -1.22 -6.09 -3.06
CA ALA A 72 -1.52 -4.66 -3.11
C ALA A 72 -0.32 -3.79 -2.68
N LEU A 73 0.47 -4.25 -1.71
CA LEU A 73 1.57 -3.47 -1.14
C LEU A 73 2.59 -2.99 -2.19
N PRO A 74 3.14 -3.83 -3.08
CA PRO A 74 4.09 -3.36 -4.10
C PRO A 74 3.47 -2.36 -5.07
N LYS A 75 2.17 -2.47 -5.38
CA LYS A 75 1.46 -1.50 -6.24
C LYS A 75 1.33 -0.14 -5.57
N LEU A 76 1.05 -0.12 -4.26
CA LEU A 76 0.99 1.10 -3.48
C LEU A 76 2.36 1.77 -3.37
N VAL A 77 3.41 1.00 -3.15
CA VAL A 77 4.81 1.48 -3.12
C VAL A 77 5.14 2.15 -4.45
N GLU A 78 4.88 1.47 -5.58
CA GLU A 78 5.13 2.01 -6.92
C GLU A 78 4.35 3.31 -7.16
N ALA A 79 3.05 3.33 -6.80
CA ALA A 79 2.20 4.49 -6.99
C ALA A 79 2.67 5.70 -6.17
N VAL A 80 3.09 5.50 -4.90
CA VAL A 80 3.60 6.58 -4.05
C VAL A 80 4.93 7.10 -4.57
N LEU A 81 5.86 6.23 -4.95
CA LEU A 81 7.15 6.64 -5.50
C LEU A 81 7.00 7.40 -6.82
N ALA A 82 6.07 6.99 -7.68
CA ALA A 82 5.82 7.65 -8.96
C ALA A 82 5.19 9.03 -8.79
N ASN A 83 4.25 9.20 -7.85
CA ASN A 83 3.48 10.42 -7.66
C ASN A 83 3.99 11.32 -6.54
N GLN A 84 4.92 10.83 -5.70
CA GLN A 84 5.45 11.55 -4.54
C GLN A 84 4.36 12.04 -3.57
N THR A 85 3.29 11.28 -3.43
CA THR A 85 2.17 11.54 -2.52
C THR A 85 1.56 10.23 -2.03
N ILE A 86 1.02 10.22 -0.83
CA ILE A 86 0.23 9.11 -0.27
C ILE A 86 -1.26 9.23 -0.63
N GLY A 87 -1.66 10.31 -1.33
CA GLY A 87 -3.01 10.52 -1.85
C GLY A 87 -3.37 9.61 -3.04
N VAL A 88 -2.66 8.52 -3.23
CA VAL A 88 -2.93 7.49 -4.25
C VAL A 88 -4.21 6.71 -3.94
N ASP A 89 -4.84 6.14 -4.96
CA ASP A 89 -6.03 5.32 -4.78
C ASP A 89 -5.74 4.03 -4.00
N SER A 90 -6.73 3.56 -3.28
CA SER A 90 -6.68 2.26 -2.63
C SER A 90 -6.82 1.15 -3.66
N VAL A 91 -6.07 0.07 -3.52
CA VAL A 91 -6.15 -1.09 -4.41
C VAL A 91 -7.49 -1.79 -4.21
N ALA A 92 -8.24 -1.96 -5.29
CA ALA A 92 -9.56 -2.60 -5.25
C ALA A 92 -9.47 -4.00 -4.61
N GLY A 93 -10.31 -4.25 -3.60
CA GLY A 93 -10.34 -5.49 -2.84
C GLY A 93 -9.33 -5.60 -1.70
N ALA A 94 -8.39 -4.66 -1.58
CA ALA A 94 -7.41 -4.60 -0.50
C ALA A 94 -7.51 -3.27 0.27
N THR A 95 -8.72 -2.78 0.51
CA THR A 95 -8.95 -1.47 1.12
C THR A 95 -8.30 -1.36 2.50
N VAL A 96 -8.49 -2.35 3.38
CA VAL A 96 -7.92 -2.33 4.74
C VAL A 96 -6.39 -2.29 4.69
N THR A 97 -5.76 -3.10 3.85
CA THR A 97 -4.31 -3.08 3.64
C THR A 97 -3.82 -1.74 3.08
N SER A 98 -4.57 -1.17 2.13
CA SER A 98 -4.25 0.15 1.55
C SER A 98 -4.32 1.26 2.59
N GLU A 99 -5.33 1.24 3.45
CA GLU A 99 -5.49 2.18 4.56
C GLU A 99 -4.35 2.05 5.59
N ALA A 100 -3.98 0.81 5.95
CA ALA A 100 -2.87 0.54 6.85
C ALA A 100 -1.54 1.05 6.26
N PHE A 101 -1.28 0.76 4.98
CA PHE A 101 -0.10 1.27 4.28
C PHE A 101 -0.05 2.81 4.31
N LYS A 102 -1.15 3.49 3.98
CA LYS A 102 -1.22 4.96 4.01
C LYS A 102 -1.04 5.52 5.42
N ALA A 103 -1.60 4.87 6.43
CA ALA A 103 -1.43 5.28 7.82
C ALA A 103 0.03 5.16 8.29
N ALA A 104 0.69 4.04 7.99
CA ALA A 104 2.11 3.86 8.28
C ALA A 104 2.98 4.88 7.52
N MET A 105 2.70 5.12 6.24
CA MET A 105 3.37 6.17 5.46
C MET A 105 3.19 7.56 6.07
N THR A 106 1.97 7.88 6.52
CA THR A 106 1.66 9.16 7.20
C THR A 106 2.51 9.34 8.44
N ASP A 107 2.64 8.31 9.26
CA ASP A 107 3.45 8.35 10.48
C ASP A 107 4.95 8.53 10.16
N ALA A 108 5.49 7.74 9.24
CA ALA A 108 6.88 7.85 8.82
C ALA A 108 7.22 9.24 8.22
N LEU A 109 6.34 9.77 7.35
CA LEU A 109 6.54 11.10 6.75
C LEU A 109 6.38 12.23 7.77
N THR A 110 5.50 12.07 8.75
CA THR A 110 5.36 13.02 9.86
C THR A 110 6.63 13.06 10.70
N GLN A 111 7.26 11.92 10.98
CA GLN A 111 8.54 11.83 11.66
C GLN A 111 9.66 12.55 10.87
N ALA A 112 9.62 12.48 9.55
CA ALA A 112 10.54 13.18 8.66
C ALA A 112 10.28 14.70 8.59
N GLY A 113 9.19 15.19 9.17
CA GLY A 113 8.79 16.61 9.10
C GLY A 113 8.22 17.02 7.75
N ALA A 114 7.61 16.07 7.01
CA ALA A 114 6.98 16.35 5.73
C ALA A 114 5.77 17.29 5.87
N ASP A 115 5.54 18.10 4.85
CA ASP A 115 4.32 18.88 4.70
C ASP A 115 3.17 17.92 4.30
N MET A 116 2.36 17.54 5.29
CA MET A 116 1.30 16.55 5.09
C MET A 116 0.19 17.04 4.16
N ASP A 117 -0.03 18.33 4.01
CA ASP A 117 -1.01 18.86 3.05
C ASP A 117 -0.57 18.55 1.60
N LYS A 118 0.73 18.63 1.34
CA LYS A 118 1.30 18.22 0.05
C LYS A 118 1.32 16.71 -0.10
N MET A 119 1.73 15.98 0.95
CA MET A 119 1.87 14.53 0.90
C MET A 119 0.54 13.77 0.83
N THR A 120 -0.57 14.37 1.22
CA THR A 120 -1.91 13.76 1.12
C THR A 120 -2.72 14.28 -0.06
N ALA A 121 -2.16 15.20 -0.86
CA ALA A 121 -2.84 15.70 -2.05
C ALA A 121 -3.21 14.53 -2.97
N ALA A 122 -4.48 14.49 -3.37
CA ALA A 122 -4.96 13.48 -4.29
C ALA A 122 -4.18 13.55 -5.61
N VAL A 123 -3.79 12.40 -6.12
CA VAL A 123 -3.24 12.30 -7.47
C VAL A 123 -4.35 12.72 -8.43
N GLU A 124 -4.12 13.74 -9.25
CA GLU A 124 -5.03 14.02 -10.35
C GLU A 124 -5.10 12.76 -11.22
N ALA A 125 -6.33 12.27 -11.41
CA ALA A 125 -6.55 11.11 -12.25
C ALA A 125 -5.87 11.40 -13.59
N SER A 126 -4.81 10.64 -13.91
CA SER A 126 -4.25 10.68 -15.25
C SER A 126 -5.42 10.41 -16.18
N THR A 127 -5.62 11.21 -17.16
CA THR A 127 -6.60 10.94 -18.22
C THR A 127 -6.22 9.59 -18.80
N LEU A 128 -6.93 8.54 -18.31
CA LEU A 128 -6.78 7.22 -18.88
C LEU A 128 -7.11 7.34 -20.35
N GLU A 129 -6.21 6.89 -21.20
CA GLU A 129 -6.52 6.83 -22.63
C GLU A 129 -7.73 5.92 -22.81
N ASP A 130 -8.74 6.40 -23.54
CA ASP A 130 -9.89 5.59 -23.88
C ASP A 130 -9.44 4.43 -24.76
N VAL A 131 -9.52 3.21 -24.21
CA VAL A 131 -9.23 1.99 -24.96
C VAL A 131 -10.51 1.51 -25.59
N GLN A 132 -10.58 1.55 -26.93
CA GLN A 132 -11.68 0.97 -27.69
C GLN A 132 -11.30 -0.42 -28.16
N MET A 133 -12.15 -1.38 -27.86
CA MET A 133 -11.99 -2.78 -28.26
C MET A 133 -13.33 -3.33 -28.72
N ASP A 134 -13.32 -4.15 -29.77
CA ASP A 134 -14.50 -4.81 -30.31
C ASP A 134 -14.46 -6.33 -30.02
N ALA A 135 -15.56 -6.90 -29.60
CA ALA A 135 -15.73 -8.33 -29.44
C ALA A 135 -17.20 -8.72 -29.60
N ASP A 136 -17.46 -9.99 -29.93
CA ASP A 136 -18.82 -10.51 -30.06
C ASP A 136 -19.54 -10.51 -28.71
N VAL A 137 -18.81 -10.72 -27.61
CA VAL A 137 -19.35 -10.76 -26.25
C VAL A 137 -18.40 -10.04 -25.28
N VAL A 138 -18.97 -9.21 -24.41
CA VAL A 138 -18.27 -8.61 -23.28
C VAL A 138 -18.79 -9.22 -21.99
N VAL A 139 -17.89 -9.79 -21.17
CA VAL A 139 -18.20 -10.35 -19.86
C VAL A 139 -17.62 -9.43 -18.78
N VAL A 140 -18.45 -9.00 -17.84
CA VAL A 140 -18.04 -8.13 -16.73
C VAL A 140 -17.96 -8.95 -15.43
N GLY A 141 -16.76 -9.04 -14.88
CA GLY A 141 -16.42 -9.81 -13.70
C GLY A 141 -15.80 -11.17 -14.02
N ALA A 142 -14.56 -11.40 -13.57
CA ALA A 142 -13.80 -12.64 -13.77
C ALA A 142 -13.89 -13.58 -12.55
N GLY A 143 -15.06 -13.67 -11.91
CA GLY A 143 -15.40 -14.74 -10.97
C GLY A 143 -15.71 -16.05 -11.70
N ALA A 144 -16.09 -17.12 -10.97
CA ALA A 144 -16.37 -18.44 -11.56
C ALA A 144 -17.41 -18.36 -12.69
N ALA A 145 -18.47 -17.59 -12.52
CA ALA A 145 -19.53 -17.45 -13.54
C ALA A 145 -19.01 -16.73 -14.79
N GLY A 146 -18.31 -15.60 -14.62
CA GLY A 146 -17.76 -14.84 -15.75
C GLY A 146 -16.68 -15.60 -16.49
N LEU A 147 -15.76 -16.27 -15.79
CA LEU A 147 -14.75 -17.13 -16.40
C LEU A 147 -15.39 -18.30 -17.18
N SER A 148 -16.44 -18.94 -16.63
CA SER A 148 -17.16 -20.00 -17.32
C SER A 148 -17.87 -19.50 -18.57
N ALA A 149 -18.51 -18.33 -18.50
CA ALA A 149 -19.18 -17.70 -19.64
C ALA A 149 -18.18 -17.32 -20.73
N ALA A 150 -17.06 -16.66 -20.36
CA ALA A 150 -16.01 -16.28 -21.30
C ALA A 150 -15.38 -17.50 -21.98
N LEU A 151 -15.04 -18.53 -21.20
CA LEU A 151 -14.51 -19.78 -21.74
C LEU A 151 -15.47 -20.44 -22.73
N LYS A 152 -16.75 -20.52 -22.36
CA LYS A 152 -17.75 -21.14 -23.25
C LYS A 152 -17.97 -20.34 -24.52
N THR A 153 -17.96 -19.02 -24.44
CA THR A 153 -18.02 -18.14 -25.60
C THR A 153 -16.84 -18.36 -26.55
N ALA A 154 -15.62 -18.40 -26.02
CA ALA A 154 -14.42 -18.65 -26.80
C ALA A 154 -14.40 -20.05 -27.43
N GLN A 155 -14.86 -21.09 -26.70
CA GLN A 155 -15.00 -22.45 -27.22
C GLN A 155 -15.99 -22.57 -28.38
N ASN A 156 -16.99 -21.69 -28.44
CA ASN A 156 -17.97 -21.63 -29.54
C ASN A 156 -17.44 -20.80 -30.72
N GLY A 157 -16.21 -20.32 -30.71
CA GLY A 157 -15.55 -19.58 -31.79
C GLY A 157 -15.86 -18.09 -31.83
N HIS A 158 -16.44 -17.53 -30.77
CA HIS A 158 -16.70 -16.10 -30.65
C HIS A 158 -15.55 -15.37 -29.95
N SER A 159 -15.31 -14.13 -30.34
CA SER A 159 -14.40 -13.24 -29.64
C SER A 159 -15.02 -12.78 -28.32
N VAL A 160 -14.21 -12.68 -27.27
CA VAL A 160 -14.69 -12.29 -25.94
C VAL A 160 -13.71 -11.32 -25.25
N ILE A 161 -14.25 -10.26 -24.67
CA ILE A 161 -13.54 -9.38 -23.73
C ILE A 161 -14.04 -9.70 -22.34
N LEU A 162 -13.13 -10.05 -21.44
CA LEU A 162 -13.40 -10.27 -20.02
C LEU A 162 -12.82 -9.10 -19.20
N LEU A 163 -13.70 -8.36 -18.54
CA LEU A 163 -13.33 -7.21 -17.70
C LEU A 163 -13.35 -7.62 -16.22
N GLU A 164 -12.29 -7.29 -15.49
CA GLU A 164 -12.20 -7.52 -14.05
C GLU A 164 -11.75 -6.23 -13.35
N LYS A 165 -12.45 -5.87 -12.27
CA LYS A 165 -12.12 -4.70 -11.45
C LYS A 165 -10.93 -4.95 -10.52
N MET A 166 -10.80 -6.18 -10.04
CA MET A 166 -9.78 -6.59 -9.10
C MET A 166 -8.44 -6.85 -9.80
N GLY A 167 -7.36 -6.68 -9.09
CA GLY A 167 -6.01 -7.02 -9.59
C GLY A 167 -5.78 -8.52 -9.78
N VAL A 168 -6.74 -9.38 -9.40
CA VAL A 168 -6.69 -10.83 -9.50
C VAL A 168 -8.03 -11.37 -10.03
N ILE A 169 -7.97 -12.42 -10.84
CA ILE A 169 -9.16 -13.12 -11.33
C ILE A 169 -9.62 -14.22 -10.36
N GLY A 170 -10.85 -14.69 -10.49
CA GLY A 170 -11.40 -15.81 -9.72
C GLY A 170 -12.47 -15.39 -8.70
N GLY A 171 -12.48 -14.14 -8.25
CA GLY A 171 -13.43 -13.61 -7.28
C GLY A 171 -13.49 -14.45 -6.01
N ALA A 172 -14.69 -14.56 -5.40
CA ALA A 172 -14.88 -15.36 -4.18
C ALA A 172 -14.54 -16.86 -4.37
N SER A 173 -14.60 -17.37 -5.60
CA SER A 173 -14.27 -18.78 -5.87
C SER A 173 -12.78 -19.09 -5.73
N ALA A 174 -11.89 -18.12 -6.00
CA ALA A 174 -10.46 -18.27 -5.78
C ALA A 174 -10.12 -18.35 -4.28
N MET A 175 -10.97 -17.79 -3.44
CA MET A 175 -10.80 -17.77 -1.97
C MET A 175 -11.57 -18.89 -1.28
N ALA A 176 -12.39 -19.66 -2.02
CA ALA A 176 -13.13 -20.78 -1.45
C ALA A 176 -12.16 -21.89 -1.00
N GLY A 177 -12.31 -22.32 0.24
CA GLY A 177 -11.56 -23.46 0.77
C GLY A 177 -11.83 -24.75 -0.01
N SER A 178 -11.08 -25.80 0.30
CA SER A 178 -11.08 -27.08 -0.41
C SER A 178 -12.37 -27.92 -0.28
N GLY A 179 -13.45 -27.38 0.27
CA GLY A 179 -14.71 -28.06 0.49
C GLY A 179 -15.81 -27.60 -0.47
N THR A 180 -16.41 -28.52 -1.22
CA THR A 180 -17.62 -28.24 -2.00
C THR A 180 -18.81 -28.90 -1.34
N MET A 181 -19.82 -28.07 -0.99
CA MET A 181 -21.12 -28.57 -0.53
C MET A 181 -21.96 -28.93 -1.74
N ALA A 182 -22.24 -30.20 -1.92
CA ALA A 182 -23.09 -30.68 -3.02
C ALA A 182 -24.18 -31.60 -2.50
N THR A 183 -25.40 -31.42 -2.99
CA THR A 183 -26.53 -32.35 -2.72
C THR A 183 -26.34 -33.63 -3.51
N GLY A 184 -26.85 -34.76 -3.01
CA GLY A 184 -26.77 -36.06 -3.69
C GLY A 184 -25.41 -36.72 -3.63
N SER A 185 -24.51 -36.27 -2.74
CA SER A 185 -23.23 -36.95 -2.52
C SER A 185 -23.43 -38.26 -1.78
N LYS A 186 -22.57 -39.26 -2.04
CA LYS A 186 -22.61 -40.57 -1.36
C LYS A 186 -22.46 -40.50 0.16
N TRP A 187 -22.09 -39.32 0.69
CA TRP A 187 -21.91 -39.09 2.11
C TRP A 187 -23.11 -38.41 2.78
N GLN A 188 -24.09 -37.97 1.99
CA GLN A 188 -25.35 -37.48 2.55
C GLN A 188 -26.23 -38.68 2.90
N LYS A 189 -26.61 -38.75 4.19
CA LYS A 189 -27.66 -39.65 4.62
C LYS A 189 -28.99 -38.99 4.35
N GLU A 190 -29.92 -39.72 3.71
CA GLU A 190 -31.32 -39.34 3.62
C GLU A 190 -31.98 -39.26 4.99
#